data_fa7a9e43a08f1335c56a3bbc1f3fd9ca
#
_entry.id   fa7a9e43a08f1335c56a3bbc1f3fd9ca
#
_cell.length_a   1.000
_cell.length_b   1.000
_cell.length_c   1.000
_cell.angle_alpha   90.00
_cell.angle_beta   90.00
_cell.angle_gamma   90.00
#
_symmetry.space_group_name_H-M   'P 1'
#
loop_
_entity.id
_entity.type
_entity.pdbx_description
1 polymer ?
#
loop_
_entity_poly.entity_id
_entity_poly.type
_entity_poly.pdbx_seq_one_letter_code
_entity_poly.pdbx_strand_id
1 'polypeptide(L)'
;MNKLDLRFRQIHLDFHTSPDIEGVGENFDAEEFASTLEKARVNSITCFARCHHGMIYYDSKVFPERVHPHLVNRNLLKEQIEACHRHGIRVPIYTTVQWDYYSAQEHPEWLAVTEDGAVNGQKPYEPGFYGNMCVN
;
A
#
# COMPACT_ATOMS: atom_id res chain seq x y z
N MET A 1 23.02 -15.29 -9.47
CA MET A 1 21.65 -14.86 -9.11
C MET A 1 21.10 -15.87 -8.13
N ASN A 2 20.84 -15.49 -6.88
CA ASN A 2 20.22 -16.40 -5.94
C ASN A 2 18.80 -16.70 -6.43
N LYS A 3 18.51 -17.99 -6.60
CA LYS A 3 17.17 -18.44 -6.98
C LYS A 3 16.19 -18.03 -5.89
N LEU A 4 15.17 -17.26 -6.24
CA LEU A 4 14.14 -16.86 -5.29
C LEU A 4 13.29 -18.08 -4.94
N ASP A 5 13.46 -18.61 -3.73
CA ASP A 5 12.60 -19.69 -3.24
C ASP A 5 11.18 -19.17 -3.02
N LEU A 6 10.20 -19.90 -3.54
CA LEU A 6 8.78 -19.58 -3.31
C LEU A 6 8.42 -19.78 -1.84
N ARG A 7 7.58 -18.87 -1.34
CA ARG A 7 7.03 -18.90 0.02
C ARG A 7 5.53 -19.19 -0.07
N PHE A 8 5.10 -20.34 0.45
CA PHE A 8 3.73 -20.83 0.26
C PHE A 8 2.77 -20.50 1.40
N ARG A 9 3.29 -20.13 2.58
CA ARG A 9 2.48 -19.64 3.70
C ARG A 9 2.53 -18.12 3.72
N GLN A 10 1.82 -17.53 2.76
CA GLN A 10 1.85 -16.11 2.49
C GLN A 10 0.53 -15.46 2.87
N ILE A 11 0.62 -14.27 3.48
CA ILE A 11 -0.51 -13.39 3.76
C ILE A 11 -0.36 -12.12 2.91
N HIS A 12 -1.45 -11.68 2.32
CA HIS A 12 -1.60 -10.33 1.80
C HIS A 12 -2.32 -9.52 2.87
N LEU A 13 -1.62 -8.60 3.51
CA LEU A 13 -2.22 -7.68 4.47
C LEU A 13 -2.77 -6.50 3.69
N ASP A 14 -4.06 -6.58 3.36
CA ASP A 14 -4.76 -5.52 2.66
C ASP A 14 -4.89 -4.29 3.57
N PHE A 15 -4.34 -3.15 3.13
CA PHE A 15 -4.24 -1.94 3.94
C PHE A 15 -4.56 -0.69 3.11
N HIS A 16 -5.82 -0.61 2.67
CA HIS A 16 -6.37 0.53 1.96
C HIS A 16 -7.14 1.42 2.93
N THR A 17 -6.48 2.45 3.47
CA THR A 17 -7.11 3.39 4.40
C THR A 17 -7.45 4.71 3.69
N SER A 18 -8.70 5.15 3.84
CA SER A 18 -9.12 6.48 3.41
C SER A 18 -8.34 7.55 4.16
N PRO A 19 -8.04 8.70 3.54
CA PRO A 19 -7.40 9.83 4.23
C PRO A 19 -8.19 10.37 5.42
N ASP A 20 -9.47 10.01 5.53
CA ASP A 20 -10.35 10.42 6.65
C ASP A 20 -10.23 9.51 7.88
N ILE A 21 -9.49 8.40 7.78
CA ILE A 21 -9.31 7.46 8.90
C ILE A 21 -8.16 7.94 9.78
N GLU A 22 -8.49 8.24 11.03
CA GLU A 22 -7.54 8.68 12.06
C GLU A 22 -6.76 7.50 12.67
N GLY A 23 -5.63 7.79 13.34
CA GLY A 23 -4.89 6.85 14.16
C GLY A 23 -4.16 5.75 13.39
N VAL A 24 -3.85 5.95 12.13
CA VAL A 24 -3.18 4.92 11.31
C VAL A 24 -1.81 4.57 11.90
N GLY A 25 -1.65 3.32 12.33
CA GLY A 25 -0.45 2.80 12.96
C GLY A 25 -0.24 3.19 14.42
N GLU A 26 -1.24 3.79 15.10
CA GLU A 26 -1.15 4.26 16.49
C GLU A 26 -0.81 3.13 17.47
N ASN A 27 -1.48 1.98 17.33
CA ASN A 27 -1.32 0.84 18.24
C ASN A 27 -0.41 -0.26 17.65
N PHE A 28 0.44 0.07 16.69
CA PHE A 28 1.31 -0.91 16.06
C PHE A 28 2.49 -1.26 16.97
N ASP A 29 2.58 -2.55 17.33
CA ASP A 29 3.76 -3.15 17.97
C ASP A 29 4.45 -4.10 16.98
N ALA A 30 5.68 -3.77 16.63
CA ALA A 30 6.43 -4.48 15.60
C ALA A 30 6.80 -5.92 16.00
N GLU A 31 7.10 -6.14 17.29
CA GLU A 31 7.48 -7.47 17.79
C GLU A 31 6.25 -8.38 17.95
N GLU A 32 5.15 -7.83 18.49
CA GLU A 32 3.89 -8.55 18.57
C GLU A 32 3.40 -8.96 17.18
N PHE A 33 3.46 -8.05 16.21
CA PHE A 33 3.13 -8.30 14.82
C PHE A 33 3.93 -9.47 14.23
N ALA A 34 5.27 -9.40 14.29
CA ALA A 34 6.12 -10.41 13.68
C ALA A 34 6.04 -11.76 14.41
N SER A 35 6.01 -11.75 15.75
CA SER A 35 5.90 -12.99 16.54
C SER A 35 4.55 -13.68 16.33
N THR A 36 3.47 -12.92 16.14
CA THR A 36 2.15 -13.49 15.83
C THR A 36 2.16 -14.19 14.47
N LEU A 37 2.77 -13.59 13.46
CA LEU A 37 2.94 -14.19 12.14
C LEU A 37 3.80 -15.47 12.20
N GLU A 38 4.89 -15.43 12.98
CA GLU A 38 5.74 -16.61 13.19
C GLU A 38 4.98 -17.75 13.87
N LYS A 39 4.23 -17.48 14.95
CA LYS A 39 3.34 -18.46 15.61
C LYS A 39 2.34 -19.08 14.64
N ALA A 40 1.80 -18.27 13.71
CA ALA A 40 0.92 -18.72 12.64
C ALA A 40 1.65 -19.44 11.50
N ARG A 41 2.98 -19.65 11.60
CA ARG A 41 3.81 -20.27 10.58
C ARG A 41 3.83 -19.54 9.24
N VAL A 42 3.53 -18.24 9.21
CA VAL A 42 3.66 -17.38 8.04
C VAL A 42 5.15 -17.21 7.70
N ASN A 43 5.48 -17.28 6.42
CA ASN A 43 6.86 -17.10 5.94
C ASN A 43 7.01 -16.01 4.87
N SER A 44 5.91 -15.34 4.52
CA SER A 44 5.87 -14.17 3.66
C SER A 44 4.63 -13.34 3.95
N ILE A 45 4.75 -12.01 4.00
CA ILE A 45 3.62 -11.09 4.17
C ILE A 45 3.79 -9.89 3.26
N THR A 46 2.75 -9.52 2.52
CA THR A 46 2.73 -8.30 1.72
C THR A 46 2.32 -7.13 2.60
N CYS A 47 3.20 -6.12 2.75
CA CYS A 47 2.92 -4.86 3.41
C CYS A 47 2.78 -3.72 2.40
N PHE A 48 2.06 -2.68 2.78
CA PHE A 48 1.71 -1.60 1.87
C PHE A 48 2.64 -0.40 2.02
N ALA A 49 3.28 0.00 0.91
CA ALA A 49 3.96 1.28 0.81
C ALA A 49 3.01 2.38 0.36
N ARG A 50 2.12 2.08 -0.61
CA ARG A 50 1.12 3.01 -1.13
C ARG A 50 -0.15 2.27 -1.53
N CYS A 51 -1.30 2.74 -1.07
CA CYS A 51 -2.60 2.16 -1.37
C CYS A 51 -3.30 2.81 -2.58
N HIS A 52 -4.46 2.31 -2.97
CA HIS A 52 -5.22 2.83 -4.11
C HIS A 52 -5.84 4.22 -3.86
N HIS A 53 -5.92 4.69 -2.63
CA HIS A 53 -6.23 6.12 -2.35
C HIS A 53 -5.07 7.05 -2.75
N GLY A 54 -3.89 6.52 -3.09
CA GLY A 54 -2.67 7.27 -3.38
C GLY A 54 -1.86 7.63 -2.13
N MET A 55 -2.30 7.18 -0.95
CA MET A 55 -1.65 7.49 0.32
C MET A 55 -0.46 6.58 0.59
N ILE A 56 0.61 7.17 1.17
CA ILE A 56 1.88 6.54 1.52
C ILE A 56 1.92 6.28 3.04
N TYR A 57 2.41 5.10 3.44
CA TYR A 57 2.48 4.64 4.84
C TYR A 57 3.90 4.65 5.43
N TYR A 58 4.74 5.58 4.98
CA TYR A 58 6.06 5.88 5.53
C TYR A 58 6.40 7.35 5.33
N ASP A 59 7.43 7.85 6.02
CA ASP A 59 7.88 9.24 5.95
C ASP A 59 8.60 9.54 4.62
N SER A 60 7.83 9.70 3.54
CA SER A 60 8.36 10.03 2.21
C SER A 60 8.95 11.43 2.19
N LYS A 61 10.21 11.56 1.74
CA LYS A 61 10.86 12.84 1.53
C LYS A 61 10.67 13.37 0.10
N VAL A 62 10.25 12.50 -0.82
CA VAL A 62 10.03 12.86 -2.22
C VAL A 62 8.59 13.34 -2.46
N PHE A 63 7.62 12.71 -1.78
CA PHE A 63 6.21 13.02 -1.90
C PHE A 63 5.58 13.17 -0.51
N PRO A 64 5.97 14.20 0.27
CA PRO A 64 5.47 14.37 1.63
C PRO A 64 3.97 14.65 1.69
N GLU A 65 3.39 15.27 0.65
CA GLU A 65 1.97 15.57 0.50
C GLU A 65 1.10 14.31 0.33
N ARG A 66 1.70 13.20 -0.09
CA ARG A 66 1.03 11.91 -0.26
C ARG A 66 1.15 11.00 0.96
N VAL A 67 1.91 11.40 1.98
CA VAL A 67 1.93 10.65 3.24
C VAL A 67 0.56 10.75 3.88
N HIS A 68 0.01 9.59 4.30
CA HIS A 68 -1.33 9.53 4.88
C HIS A 68 -1.46 10.56 6.01
N PRO A 69 -2.45 11.48 5.98
CA PRO A 69 -2.50 12.63 6.89
C PRO A 69 -2.58 12.24 8.36
N HIS A 70 -3.17 11.09 8.65
CA HIS A 70 -3.32 10.53 9.98
C HIS A 70 -2.38 9.37 10.28
N LEU A 71 -1.24 9.26 9.55
CA LEU A 71 -0.19 8.29 9.85
C LEU A 71 0.55 8.71 11.13
N VAL A 72 0.21 8.09 12.24
CA VAL A 72 0.81 8.36 13.57
C VAL A 72 2.23 7.80 13.63
N ASN A 73 2.40 6.54 13.26
CA ASN A 73 3.73 5.92 13.18
C ASN A 73 4.34 6.09 11.78
N ARG A 74 5.18 7.09 11.62
CA ARG A 74 5.85 7.37 10.35
C ARG A 74 6.91 6.34 9.95
N ASN A 75 7.28 5.45 10.85
CA ASN A 75 8.16 4.31 10.60
C ASN A 75 7.41 3.00 10.36
N LEU A 76 6.07 3.01 10.30
CA LEU A 76 5.22 1.82 10.24
C LEU A 76 5.74 0.77 9.26
N LEU A 77 5.92 1.13 8.00
CA LEU A 77 6.40 0.19 6.98
C LEU A 77 7.81 -0.33 7.27
N LYS A 78 8.70 0.54 7.73
CA LYS A 78 10.08 0.16 8.08
C LYS A 78 10.09 -0.84 9.23
N GLU A 79 9.32 -0.58 10.27
CA GLU A 79 9.23 -1.45 11.45
C GLU A 79 8.61 -2.81 11.10
N GLN A 80 7.58 -2.85 10.26
CA GLN A 80 7.02 -4.09 9.71
C GLN A 80 8.08 -4.93 9.00
N ILE A 81 8.87 -4.30 8.12
CA ILE A 81 9.92 -4.97 7.34
C ILE A 81 11.00 -5.51 8.28
N GLU A 82 11.53 -4.66 9.16
CA GLU A 82 12.65 -5.02 10.03
C GLU A 82 12.27 -6.13 11.03
N ALA A 83 11.07 -6.04 11.64
CA ALA A 83 10.59 -7.07 12.56
C ALA A 83 10.37 -8.40 11.82
N CYS A 84 9.67 -8.40 10.70
CA CYS A 84 9.45 -9.61 9.91
C CYS A 84 10.76 -10.26 9.46
N HIS A 85 11.74 -9.48 9.03
CA HIS A 85 13.05 -10.01 8.63
C HIS A 85 13.79 -10.67 9.79
N ARG A 86 13.71 -10.11 11.03
CA ARG A 86 14.29 -10.77 12.22
C ARG A 86 13.67 -12.15 12.50
N HIS A 87 12.38 -12.33 12.17
CA HIS A 87 11.64 -13.58 12.29
C HIS A 87 11.71 -14.47 11.03
N GLY A 88 12.59 -14.16 10.07
CA GLY A 88 12.77 -14.94 8.84
C GLY A 88 11.59 -14.89 7.88
N ILE A 89 10.69 -13.92 8.04
CA ILE A 89 9.51 -13.68 7.22
C ILE A 89 9.89 -12.71 6.10
N ARG A 90 9.62 -13.08 4.84
CA ARG A 90 9.82 -12.21 3.67
C ARG A 90 8.71 -11.16 3.60
N VAL A 91 9.05 -9.95 3.18
CA VAL A 91 8.10 -8.84 3.04
C VAL A 91 8.11 -8.28 1.62
N PRO A 92 7.32 -8.83 0.69
CA PRO A 92 6.98 -8.14 -0.55
C PRO A 92 6.25 -6.83 -0.24
N ILE A 93 6.53 -5.79 -1.02
CA ILE A 93 5.92 -4.49 -0.83
C ILE A 93 4.86 -4.28 -1.91
N TYR A 94 3.65 -3.95 -1.46
CA TYR A 94 2.59 -3.49 -2.35
C TYR A 94 2.73 -1.98 -2.60
N THR A 95 2.64 -1.62 -3.85
CA THR A 95 2.42 -0.24 -4.28
C THR A 95 1.40 -0.24 -5.41
N THR A 96 0.39 0.61 -5.31
CA THR A 96 -0.56 0.76 -6.40
C THR A 96 0.11 1.35 -7.64
N VAL A 97 -0.32 0.92 -8.81
CA VAL A 97 0.12 1.46 -10.10
C VAL A 97 -1.09 1.90 -10.91
N GLN A 98 -2.01 0.97 -11.15
CA GLN A 98 -3.14 1.19 -12.04
C GLN A 98 -4.29 1.94 -11.35
N TRP A 99 -4.55 1.65 -10.08
CA TRP A 99 -5.64 2.26 -9.33
C TRP A 99 -5.08 3.25 -8.33
N ASP A 100 -5.28 4.55 -8.58
CA ASP A 100 -4.73 5.61 -7.76
C ASP A 100 -5.66 6.83 -7.78
N TYR A 101 -6.41 6.99 -6.69
CA TYR A 101 -7.37 8.09 -6.57
C TYR A 101 -6.66 9.45 -6.59
N TYR A 102 -5.57 9.61 -5.83
CA TYR A 102 -4.85 10.88 -5.73
C TYR A 102 -4.25 11.30 -7.08
N SER A 103 -3.56 10.39 -7.77
CA SER A 103 -3.01 10.67 -9.10
C SER A 103 -4.08 10.92 -10.15
N ALA A 104 -5.24 10.27 -10.04
CA ALA A 104 -6.37 10.52 -10.94
C ALA A 104 -6.96 11.93 -10.80
N GLN A 105 -6.89 12.53 -9.60
CA GLN A 105 -7.32 13.91 -9.36
C GLN A 105 -6.32 14.92 -9.93
N GLU A 106 -5.02 14.66 -9.76
CA GLU A 106 -3.96 15.57 -10.23
C GLU A 106 -3.71 15.47 -11.74
N HIS A 107 -3.88 14.25 -12.30
CA HIS A 107 -3.54 13.89 -13.67
C HIS A 107 -4.69 13.15 -14.37
N PRO A 108 -5.84 13.79 -14.59
CA PRO A 108 -6.96 13.16 -15.28
C PRO A 108 -6.61 12.70 -16.71
N GLU A 109 -5.61 13.32 -17.33
CA GLU A 109 -5.09 12.94 -18.65
C GLU A 109 -4.37 11.58 -18.67
N TRP A 110 -4.03 11.02 -17.49
CA TRP A 110 -3.44 9.68 -17.38
C TRP A 110 -4.46 8.57 -17.22
N LEU A 111 -5.75 8.91 -17.12
CA LEU A 111 -6.79 7.90 -16.98
C LEU A 111 -6.93 7.07 -18.24
N ALA A 112 -7.17 5.79 -18.08
CA ALA A 112 -7.48 4.90 -19.18
C ALA A 112 -8.83 5.30 -19.81
N VAL A 113 -8.88 5.25 -21.14
CA VAL A 113 -10.09 5.54 -21.90
C VAL A 113 -10.56 4.30 -22.64
N THR A 114 -11.86 4.20 -22.84
CA THR A 114 -12.50 3.18 -23.64
C THR A 114 -12.37 3.52 -25.13
N GLU A 115 -12.73 2.59 -26.01
CA GLU A 115 -12.65 2.76 -27.48
C GLU A 115 -13.46 3.97 -27.99
N ASP A 116 -14.57 4.28 -27.32
CA ASP A 116 -15.42 5.44 -27.61
C ASP A 116 -14.94 6.74 -26.96
N GLY A 117 -13.76 6.72 -26.32
CA GLY A 117 -13.14 7.89 -25.70
C GLY A 117 -13.68 8.26 -24.32
N ALA A 118 -14.55 7.43 -23.73
CA ALA A 118 -14.98 7.64 -22.35
C ALA A 118 -13.92 7.21 -21.36
N VAL A 119 -13.86 7.85 -20.17
CA VAL A 119 -12.97 7.41 -19.09
C VAL A 119 -13.42 6.05 -18.58
N ASN A 120 -12.46 5.13 -18.49
CA ASN A 120 -12.73 3.77 -18.01
C ASN A 120 -12.96 3.78 -16.50
N GLY A 121 -14.18 3.43 -16.10
CA GLY A 121 -14.61 3.38 -14.70
C GLY A 121 -15.53 4.54 -14.30
N GLN A 122 -15.60 4.82 -13.02
CA GLN A 122 -16.41 5.91 -12.46
C GLN A 122 -15.72 7.26 -12.66
N LYS A 123 -16.47 8.34 -12.49
CA LYS A 123 -15.91 9.69 -12.58
C LYS A 123 -14.86 9.92 -11.49
N PRO A 124 -13.69 10.49 -11.83
CA PRO A 124 -12.58 10.62 -10.89
C PRO A 124 -12.82 11.58 -9.72
N TYR A 125 -13.96 12.27 -9.70
CA TYR A 125 -14.27 13.30 -8.70
C TYR A 125 -15.31 12.85 -7.66
N GLU A 126 -15.74 11.59 -7.72
CA GLU A 126 -16.67 11.04 -6.72
C GLU A 126 -15.90 10.46 -5.54
N PRO A 127 -16.31 10.72 -4.28
CA PRO A 127 -15.66 10.13 -3.11
C PRO A 127 -15.61 8.60 -3.23
N GLY A 128 -14.42 8.03 -2.96
CA GLY A 128 -14.19 6.59 -3.04
C GLY A 128 -13.94 6.05 -4.45
N PHE A 129 -13.88 6.90 -5.47
CA PHE A 129 -13.50 6.49 -6.81
C PHE A 129 -11.98 6.27 -6.92
N TYR A 130 -11.62 5.15 -7.51
CA TYR A 130 -10.23 4.82 -7.82
C TYR A 130 -10.02 4.96 -9.33
N GLY A 131 -9.30 5.99 -9.74
CA GLY A 131 -8.99 6.21 -11.14
C GLY A 131 -8.20 5.03 -11.71
N ASN A 132 -8.65 4.55 -12.86
CA ASN A 132 -7.95 3.49 -13.59
C ASN A 132 -6.93 4.14 -14.52
N MET A 133 -5.66 4.14 -14.10
CA MET A 133 -4.57 4.78 -14.83
C MET A 133 -4.17 3.96 -16.06
N CYS A 134 -3.88 4.61 -17.15
CA CYS A 134 -3.23 3.99 -18.31
C CYS A 134 -1.75 3.74 -17.98
N VAL A 135 -1.30 2.52 -18.18
CA VAL A 135 0.10 2.10 -17.90
C VAL A 135 0.95 1.95 -19.17
N ASN A 136 0.43 2.41 -20.31
CA ASN A 136 1.13 2.40 -21.60
C ASN A 136 1.85 3.72 -21.86
#